data_1ccffd21335577cc092d44f05aa4729f
#
_entry.id   1ccffd21335577cc092d44f05aa4729f
#
_cell.length_a   1.000
_cell.length_b   1.000
_cell.length_c   1.000
_cell.angle_alpha   90.00
_cell.angle_beta   90.00
_cell.angle_gamma   90.00
#
_symmetry.space_group_name_H-M   'P 1'
#
loop_
_entity.id
_entity.type
_entity.pdbx_description
1 polymer ?
#
loop_
_entity_poly.entity_id
_entity_poly.type
_entity_poly.pdbx_seq_one_letter_code
_entity_poly.pdbx_strand_id
1 'polypeptide(L)'
;MERLTSTALLPESFQGTRDDITEQMGVVWQQIKAPVIVPLLRLAVFVCLVMSVMLVVERVYMAAVIALVKFLGRRPEKRYKWEPIRDDLELGSAAYPMVLVQIPMYNEKEVYQLSVGAACGLSWPADRIIIQVLDDSTDPVTKDLVEMECNRWASKGVHIKYERRDNRSGYKAGALRDGMKRGYVEHCDYVVIFDADFQPEPDFLWRTVPFLIHNPDLALVQARWKFVNSDECLMTRIQEMSLDYHFAVEQEVGSFYTCFLRIQWDRRCLADICSQ
;
A
#
# COMPACT_ATOMS: atom_id res chain seq x y z
N MET A 1 -62.82 -38.38 15.37
CA MET A 1 -61.45 -37.85 15.46
C MET A 1 -61.46 -36.37 14.96
N GLU A 2 -61.89 -35.48 15.86
CA GLU A 2 -62.03 -34.06 15.55
C GLU A 2 -60.68 -33.35 15.81
N ARG A 3 -60.22 -32.67 14.82
CA ARG A 3 -59.06 -31.75 14.97
C ARG A 3 -59.57 -30.43 15.53
N LEU A 4 -59.26 -30.18 16.76
CA LEU A 4 -59.38 -28.85 17.38
C LEU A 4 -58.33 -27.89 16.78
N THR A 5 -58.75 -27.06 15.88
CA THR A 5 -58.00 -25.85 15.48
C THR A 5 -58.30 -24.74 16.46
N SER A 6 -57.45 -24.58 17.48
CA SER A 6 -57.49 -23.44 18.35
C SER A 6 -56.93 -22.21 17.66
N THR A 7 -57.77 -21.44 17.01
CA THR A 7 -57.47 -20.08 16.58
C THR A 7 -57.69 -19.19 17.80
N ALA A 8 -56.63 -18.75 18.48
CA ALA A 8 -56.70 -17.77 19.55
C ALA A 8 -57.17 -16.47 18.93
N LEU A 9 -58.43 -16.14 19.09
CA LEU A 9 -59.02 -14.83 18.78
C LEU A 9 -58.47 -13.81 19.79
N LEU A 10 -57.59 -12.92 19.32
CA LEU A 10 -57.24 -11.75 20.09
C LEU A 10 -58.48 -10.86 20.27
N PRO A 11 -58.65 -10.22 21.45
CA PRO A 11 -59.81 -9.37 21.69
C PRO A 11 -59.95 -8.28 20.65
N GLU A 12 -61.15 -8.04 20.14
CA GLU A 12 -61.46 -7.00 19.10
C GLU A 12 -60.99 -5.61 19.49
N SER A 13 -60.89 -5.30 20.79
CA SER A 13 -60.34 -4.03 21.31
C SER A 13 -58.83 -3.83 21.00
N PHE A 14 -58.07 -4.92 20.80
CA PHE A 14 -56.66 -4.86 20.43
C PHE A 14 -56.43 -4.64 18.94
N GLN A 15 -57.33 -5.11 18.10
CA GLN A 15 -57.27 -4.91 16.65
C GLN A 15 -57.58 -3.47 16.28
N GLY A 16 -58.63 -2.84 16.88
CA GLY A 16 -58.98 -1.45 16.63
C GLY A 16 -57.85 -0.48 17.02
N THR A 17 -57.14 -0.74 18.11
CA THR A 17 -56.02 0.10 18.56
C THR A 17 -54.80 -0.02 17.64
N ARG A 18 -54.61 -1.20 17.07
CA ARG A 18 -53.46 -1.47 16.13
C ARG A 18 -53.68 -0.82 14.77
N ASP A 19 -54.91 -0.87 14.27
CA ASP A 19 -55.28 -0.25 13.00
C ASP A 19 -55.23 1.29 13.08
N ASP A 20 -55.65 1.86 14.20
CA ASP A 20 -55.59 3.30 14.51
C ASP A 20 -54.15 3.83 14.60
N ILE A 21 -53.25 3.05 15.25
CA ILE A 21 -51.80 3.37 15.31
C ILE A 21 -51.16 3.29 13.93
N THR A 22 -51.54 2.30 13.11
CA THR A 22 -50.98 2.13 11.76
C THR A 22 -51.42 3.26 10.84
N GLU A 23 -52.68 3.70 10.95
CA GLU A 23 -53.23 4.83 10.22
C GLU A 23 -52.57 6.14 10.65
N GLN A 24 -52.40 6.40 11.94
CA GLN A 24 -51.68 7.56 12.46
C GLN A 24 -50.21 7.57 12.03
N MET A 25 -49.52 6.44 12.07
CA MET A 25 -48.17 6.34 11.54
C MET A 25 -48.10 6.60 10.03
N GLY A 26 -49.09 6.16 9.28
CA GLY A 26 -49.21 6.46 7.85
C GLY A 26 -49.35 7.93 7.55
N VAL A 27 -50.18 8.65 8.31
CA VAL A 27 -50.36 10.12 8.18
C VAL A 27 -49.09 10.87 8.55
N VAL A 28 -48.45 10.54 9.67
CA VAL A 28 -47.15 11.13 10.08
C VAL A 28 -46.07 10.86 9.06
N TRP A 29 -46.00 9.64 8.49
CA TRP A 29 -45.08 9.31 7.44
C TRP A 29 -45.28 10.14 6.18
N GLN A 30 -46.52 10.33 5.76
CA GLN A 30 -46.83 11.20 4.58
C GLN A 30 -46.48 12.67 4.87
N GLN A 31 -46.70 13.16 6.08
CA GLN A 31 -46.34 14.51 6.49
C GLN A 31 -44.83 14.76 6.51
N ILE A 32 -44.02 13.75 6.81
CA ILE A 32 -42.54 13.85 6.84
C ILE A 32 -41.94 13.56 5.46
N LYS A 33 -42.49 12.59 4.71
CA LYS A 33 -41.95 12.14 3.45
C LYS A 33 -41.86 13.26 2.40
N ALA A 34 -42.90 14.02 2.22
CA ALA A 34 -42.96 15.03 1.17
C ALA A 34 -42.07 16.27 1.47
N PRO A 35 -42.17 16.92 2.65
CA PRO A 35 -41.41 18.15 2.90
C PRO A 35 -39.96 17.93 3.36
N VAL A 36 -39.60 16.76 3.89
CA VAL A 36 -38.25 16.52 4.45
C VAL A 36 -37.48 15.49 3.66
N ILE A 37 -38.02 14.28 3.47
CA ILE A 37 -37.28 13.17 2.85
C ILE A 37 -37.02 13.43 1.37
N VAL A 38 -38.04 13.91 0.63
CA VAL A 38 -37.90 14.17 -0.81
C VAL A 38 -36.86 15.25 -1.12
N PRO A 39 -36.86 16.42 -0.45
CA PRO A 39 -35.81 17.42 -0.66
C PRO A 39 -34.42 16.92 -0.28
N LEU A 40 -34.30 16.16 0.83
CA LEU A 40 -33.03 15.59 1.25
C LEU A 40 -32.47 14.59 0.24
N LEU A 41 -33.32 13.71 -0.29
CA LEU A 41 -32.92 12.78 -1.36
C LEU A 41 -32.55 13.50 -2.64
N ARG A 42 -33.26 14.56 -3.02
CA ARG A 42 -32.90 15.39 -4.20
C ARG A 42 -31.54 16.04 -4.01
N LEU A 43 -31.27 16.57 -2.81
CA LEU A 43 -29.97 17.14 -2.46
C LEU A 43 -28.87 16.08 -2.55
N ALA A 44 -29.10 14.90 -1.97
CA ALA A 44 -28.15 13.79 -2.03
C ALA A 44 -27.85 13.36 -3.47
N VAL A 45 -28.88 13.20 -4.30
CA VAL A 45 -28.73 12.89 -5.74
C VAL A 45 -27.96 14.00 -6.45
N PHE A 46 -28.27 15.27 -6.20
CA PHE A 46 -27.54 16.39 -6.78
C PHE A 46 -26.06 16.37 -6.40
N VAL A 47 -25.73 16.16 -5.13
CA VAL A 47 -24.34 16.04 -4.64
C VAL A 47 -23.63 14.87 -5.32
N CYS A 48 -24.26 13.69 -5.38
CA CYS A 48 -23.69 12.53 -6.08
C CYS A 48 -23.44 12.82 -7.56
N LEU A 49 -24.33 13.55 -8.21
CA LEU A 49 -24.21 13.92 -9.62
C LEU A 49 -23.05 14.90 -9.85
N VAL A 50 -22.89 15.89 -9.00
CA VAL A 50 -21.75 16.82 -9.02
C VAL A 50 -20.44 16.06 -8.81
N MET A 51 -20.37 15.18 -7.82
CA MET A 51 -19.17 14.35 -7.58
C MET A 51 -18.85 13.45 -8.78
N SER A 52 -19.86 12.85 -9.40
CA SER A 52 -19.68 12.02 -10.60
C SER A 52 -19.15 12.83 -11.78
N VAL A 53 -19.67 14.02 -12.01
CA VAL A 53 -19.17 14.91 -13.06
C VAL A 53 -17.72 15.33 -12.79
N MET A 54 -17.37 15.65 -11.55
CA MET A 54 -15.98 15.97 -11.18
C MET A 54 -15.04 14.81 -11.48
N LEU A 55 -15.42 13.57 -11.13
CA LEU A 55 -14.62 12.37 -11.44
C LEU A 55 -14.46 12.18 -12.96
N VAL A 56 -15.50 12.37 -13.75
CA VAL A 56 -15.40 12.26 -15.21
C VAL A 56 -14.45 13.32 -15.78
N VAL A 57 -14.56 14.57 -15.33
CA VAL A 57 -13.67 15.66 -15.76
C VAL A 57 -12.21 15.32 -15.41
N GLU A 58 -11.95 14.84 -14.19
CA GLU A 58 -10.64 14.41 -13.77
C GLU A 58 -10.07 13.29 -14.67
N ARG A 59 -10.86 12.26 -14.97
CA ARG A 59 -10.44 11.14 -15.84
C ARG A 59 -10.13 11.59 -17.27
N VAL A 60 -11.00 12.43 -17.85
CA VAL A 60 -10.78 13.00 -19.18
C VAL A 60 -9.50 13.85 -19.20
N TYR A 61 -9.29 14.66 -18.16
CA TYR A 61 -8.11 15.48 -18.02
C TYR A 61 -6.82 14.63 -17.94
N MET A 62 -6.77 13.57 -17.09
CA MET A 62 -5.63 12.66 -17.00
C MET A 62 -5.37 11.98 -18.36
N ALA A 63 -6.40 11.51 -19.04
CA ALA A 63 -6.27 10.90 -20.37
C ALA A 63 -5.68 11.88 -21.40
N ALA A 64 -6.12 13.14 -21.38
CA ALA A 64 -5.58 14.17 -22.26
C ALA A 64 -4.09 14.47 -21.98
N VAL A 65 -3.70 14.55 -20.71
CA VAL A 65 -2.29 14.77 -20.30
C VAL A 65 -1.41 13.60 -20.78
N ILE A 66 -1.84 12.34 -20.58
CA ILE A 66 -1.08 11.17 -21.02
C ILE A 66 -0.97 11.15 -22.56
N ALA A 67 -2.07 11.42 -23.27
CA ALA A 67 -2.05 11.50 -24.72
C ALA A 67 -1.04 12.57 -25.20
N LEU A 68 -1.01 13.72 -24.52
CA LEU A 68 -0.06 14.80 -24.82
C LEU A 68 1.39 14.37 -24.53
N VAL A 69 1.65 13.74 -23.38
CA VAL A 69 3.00 13.24 -23.02
C VAL A 69 3.51 12.23 -24.02
N LYS A 70 2.65 11.27 -24.42
CA LYS A 70 3.00 10.26 -25.44
C LYS A 70 3.20 10.89 -26.83
N PHE A 71 2.36 11.86 -27.19
CA PHE A 71 2.51 12.56 -28.46
C PHE A 71 3.80 13.37 -28.54
N LEU A 72 4.20 14.02 -27.45
CA LEU A 72 5.47 14.76 -27.34
C LEU A 72 6.69 13.87 -27.27
N GLY A 73 6.52 12.53 -27.24
CA GLY A 73 7.61 11.55 -27.18
C GLY A 73 8.48 11.66 -25.91
N ARG A 74 7.97 12.32 -24.86
CA ARG A 74 8.68 12.45 -23.59
C ARG A 74 8.59 11.14 -22.84
N ARG A 75 9.75 10.53 -22.57
CA ARG A 75 9.90 9.30 -21.80
C ARG A 75 10.67 9.63 -20.52
N PRO A 76 10.01 9.92 -19.39
CA PRO A 76 10.66 10.30 -18.15
C PRO A 76 11.62 9.21 -17.64
N GLU A 77 11.32 7.95 -17.89
CA GLU A 77 12.16 6.80 -17.51
C GLU A 77 13.54 6.80 -18.19
N LYS A 78 13.67 7.37 -19.38
CA LYS A 78 14.96 7.50 -20.08
C LYS A 78 15.84 8.64 -19.60
N ARG A 79 15.37 9.43 -18.65
CA ARG A 79 16.11 10.57 -18.09
C ARG A 79 17.19 10.13 -17.13
N TYR A 80 17.01 8.97 -16.46
CA TYR A 80 17.90 8.51 -15.43
C TYR A 80 18.86 7.46 -15.97
N LYS A 81 20.12 7.61 -15.57
CA LYS A 81 21.19 6.71 -15.98
C LYS A 81 21.07 5.41 -15.16
N TRP A 82 21.00 4.27 -15.85
CA TRP A 82 21.13 2.98 -15.26
C TRP A 82 22.28 2.22 -15.92
N GLU A 83 23.23 1.78 -15.14
CA GLU A 83 24.31 0.89 -15.57
C GLU A 83 24.48 -0.17 -14.47
N PRO A 84 24.74 -1.43 -14.82
CA PRO A 84 25.02 -2.45 -13.83
C PRO A 84 26.25 -2.07 -13.01
N ILE A 85 26.25 -2.45 -11.74
CA ILE A 85 27.42 -2.27 -10.88
C ILE A 85 28.55 -3.14 -11.46
N ARG A 86 29.69 -2.55 -11.70
CA ARG A 86 30.85 -3.26 -12.22
C ARG A 86 31.47 -4.12 -11.14
N ASP A 87 31.67 -5.40 -11.43
CA ASP A 87 32.50 -6.25 -10.60
C ASP A 87 33.95 -5.75 -10.67
N ASP A 88 34.43 -5.25 -9.56
CA ASP A 88 35.85 -4.91 -9.40
C ASP A 88 36.53 -6.08 -8.74
N LEU A 89 37.41 -6.77 -9.48
CA LEU A 89 38.12 -7.93 -9.01
C LEU A 89 39.10 -7.61 -7.86
N GLU A 90 39.56 -6.35 -7.75
CA GLU A 90 40.45 -5.92 -6.68
C GLU A 90 39.68 -5.61 -5.38
N LEU A 91 38.49 -5.02 -5.49
CA LEU A 91 37.65 -4.63 -4.36
C LEU A 91 36.70 -5.76 -3.90
N GLY A 92 36.39 -6.71 -4.78
CA GLY A 92 35.47 -7.82 -4.48
C GLY A 92 34.11 -7.31 -4.01
N SER A 93 33.60 -7.83 -2.89
CA SER A 93 32.32 -7.41 -2.30
C SER A 93 32.34 -5.93 -1.82
N ALA A 94 33.52 -5.35 -1.55
CA ALA A 94 33.64 -3.96 -1.14
C ALA A 94 33.24 -2.94 -2.24
N ALA A 95 33.18 -3.37 -3.50
CA ALA A 95 32.67 -2.57 -4.60
C ALA A 95 31.15 -2.29 -4.51
N TYR A 96 30.43 -3.10 -3.70
CA TYR A 96 28.99 -2.99 -3.54
C TYR A 96 28.64 -2.16 -2.31
N PRO A 97 27.66 -1.25 -2.38
CA PRO A 97 27.23 -0.48 -1.24
C PRO A 97 26.56 -1.38 -0.19
N MET A 98 26.66 -0.94 1.06
CA MET A 98 25.98 -1.56 2.18
C MET A 98 24.50 -1.18 2.17
N VAL A 99 23.61 -2.18 2.16
CA VAL A 99 22.16 -1.98 2.10
C VAL A 99 21.51 -2.45 3.39
N LEU A 100 20.71 -1.59 3.99
CA LEU A 100 19.82 -1.92 5.10
C LEU A 100 18.43 -2.21 4.55
N VAL A 101 17.88 -3.39 4.84
CA VAL A 101 16.50 -3.76 4.52
C VAL A 101 15.67 -3.68 5.80
N GLN A 102 14.72 -2.78 5.87
CA GLN A 102 13.81 -2.62 7.01
C GLN A 102 12.44 -3.21 6.72
N ILE A 103 11.95 -4.05 7.63
CA ILE A 103 10.64 -4.69 7.56
C ILE A 103 9.87 -4.36 8.85
N PRO A 104 9.07 -3.29 8.85
CA PRO A 104 8.20 -2.97 9.98
C PRO A 104 7.01 -3.93 10.03
N MET A 105 6.79 -4.58 11.18
CA MET A 105 5.73 -5.56 11.40
C MET A 105 4.81 -5.15 12.54
N TYR A 106 3.51 -5.53 12.42
CA TYR A 106 2.53 -5.36 13.47
C TYR A 106 1.45 -6.43 13.42
N ASN A 107 1.55 -7.45 14.27
CA ASN A 107 0.63 -8.58 14.36
C ASN A 107 0.46 -9.37 13.03
N GLU A 108 1.50 -9.44 12.21
CA GLU A 108 1.52 -10.06 10.88
C GLU A 108 1.75 -11.57 10.95
N LYS A 109 0.87 -12.27 11.68
CA LYS A 109 1.01 -13.70 11.98
C LYS A 109 0.98 -14.61 10.74
N GLU A 110 0.29 -14.19 9.68
CA GLU A 110 0.07 -15.04 8.50
C GLU A 110 1.16 -14.88 7.45
N VAL A 111 1.80 -13.72 7.39
CA VAL A 111 2.70 -13.37 6.28
C VAL A 111 4.17 -13.21 6.68
N TYR A 112 4.50 -13.17 7.98
CA TYR A 112 5.87 -12.92 8.45
C TYR A 112 6.92 -13.88 7.86
N GLN A 113 6.59 -15.17 7.71
CA GLN A 113 7.52 -16.15 7.14
C GLN A 113 7.84 -15.88 5.67
N LEU A 114 6.83 -15.50 4.91
CA LEU A 114 6.96 -15.19 3.48
C LEU A 114 7.78 -13.92 3.29
N SER A 115 7.46 -12.87 4.03
CA SER A 115 8.13 -11.57 3.97
C SER A 115 9.60 -11.65 4.40
N VAL A 116 9.87 -12.22 5.59
CA VAL A 116 11.24 -12.39 6.07
C VAL A 116 12.02 -13.32 5.14
N GLY A 117 11.38 -14.40 4.67
CA GLY A 117 11.99 -15.34 3.74
C GLY A 117 12.37 -14.70 2.42
N ALA A 118 11.49 -13.89 1.82
CA ALA A 118 11.76 -13.18 0.58
C ALA A 118 12.89 -12.15 0.74
N ALA A 119 12.90 -11.40 1.84
CA ALA A 119 13.97 -10.45 2.14
C ALA A 119 15.33 -11.15 2.35
N CYS A 120 15.34 -12.29 3.05
CA CYS A 120 16.54 -13.10 3.24
C CYS A 120 17.02 -13.79 1.94
N GLY A 121 16.13 -13.92 0.96
CA GLY A 121 16.42 -14.49 -0.37
C GLY A 121 16.91 -13.47 -1.40
N LEU A 122 17.07 -12.20 -1.02
CA LEU A 122 17.59 -11.17 -1.92
C LEU A 122 19.01 -11.52 -2.38
N SER A 123 19.24 -11.44 -3.68
CA SER A 123 20.54 -11.67 -4.30
C SER A 123 21.42 -10.43 -4.18
N TRP A 124 22.21 -10.37 -3.09
CA TRP A 124 23.18 -9.31 -2.84
C TRP A 124 24.35 -9.91 -2.09
N PRO A 125 25.60 -9.36 -2.16
CA PRO A 125 26.72 -9.89 -1.39
C PRO A 125 26.37 -9.97 0.10
N ALA A 126 26.55 -11.14 0.71
CA ALA A 126 26.06 -11.45 2.06
C ALA A 126 26.66 -10.54 3.16
N ASP A 127 27.85 -10.02 2.92
CA ASP A 127 28.54 -9.06 3.79
C ASP A 127 28.15 -7.60 3.53
N ARG A 128 27.28 -7.35 2.54
CA ARG A 128 26.82 -6.01 2.11
C ARG A 128 25.32 -5.80 2.27
N ILE A 129 24.63 -6.66 3.00
CA ILE A 129 23.23 -6.54 3.30
C ILE A 129 22.97 -6.81 4.78
N ILE A 130 22.13 -5.99 5.38
CA ILE A 130 21.61 -6.19 6.75
C ILE A 130 20.09 -6.15 6.67
N ILE A 131 19.44 -7.19 7.20
CA ILE A 131 17.98 -7.24 7.28
C ILE A 131 17.59 -6.88 8.71
N GLN A 132 16.71 -5.90 8.86
CA GLN A 132 16.22 -5.42 10.14
C GLN A 132 14.71 -5.59 10.21
N VAL A 133 14.25 -6.49 11.06
CA VAL A 133 12.83 -6.71 11.35
C VAL A 133 12.45 -5.87 12.56
N LEU A 134 11.52 -4.94 12.36
CA LEU A 134 11.08 -3.96 13.37
C LEU A 134 9.68 -4.35 13.85
N ASP A 135 9.61 -5.03 15.00
CA ASP A 135 8.36 -5.62 15.48
C ASP A 135 7.68 -4.75 16.56
N ASP A 136 6.53 -4.21 16.17
CA ASP A 136 5.62 -3.44 17.02
C ASP A 136 4.41 -4.26 17.47
N SER A 137 4.41 -5.58 17.26
CA SER A 137 3.29 -6.45 17.59
C SER A 137 2.88 -6.34 19.06
N THR A 138 1.62 -6.52 19.33
CA THR A 138 1.07 -6.56 20.70
C THR A 138 0.84 -7.99 21.18
N ASP A 139 0.63 -8.93 20.25
CA ASP A 139 0.45 -10.34 20.53
C ASP A 139 1.80 -11.02 20.85
N PRO A 140 1.98 -11.57 22.06
CA PRO A 140 3.20 -12.26 22.46
C PRO A 140 3.54 -13.46 21.57
N VAL A 141 2.52 -14.20 21.12
CA VAL A 141 2.71 -15.38 20.26
C VAL A 141 3.32 -14.97 18.92
N THR A 142 2.80 -13.88 18.33
CA THR A 142 3.32 -13.35 17.06
C THR A 142 4.77 -12.89 17.22
N LYS A 143 5.10 -12.20 18.32
CA LYS A 143 6.48 -11.78 18.61
C LYS A 143 7.44 -12.95 18.67
N ASP A 144 7.08 -13.99 19.42
CA ASP A 144 7.93 -15.19 19.57
C ASP A 144 8.11 -15.90 18.22
N LEU A 145 7.07 -15.97 17.40
CA LEU A 145 7.13 -16.58 16.06
C LEU A 145 8.05 -15.80 15.11
N VAL A 146 7.96 -14.48 15.09
CA VAL A 146 8.83 -13.62 14.27
C VAL A 146 10.28 -13.72 14.74
N GLU A 147 10.53 -13.67 16.05
CA GLU A 147 11.87 -13.82 16.62
C GLU A 147 12.49 -15.18 16.29
N MET A 148 11.71 -16.27 16.41
CA MET A 148 12.16 -17.61 16.02
C MET A 148 12.54 -17.67 14.53
N GLU A 149 11.75 -17.06 13.66
CA GLU A 149 12.04 -17.01 12.22
C GLU A 149 13.33 -16.23 11.94
N CYS A 150 13.52 -15.08 12.58
CA CYS A 150 14.75 -14.29 12.46
C CYS A 150 15.97 -15.10 12.94
N ASN A 151 15.86 -15.80 14.07
CA ASN A 151 16.92 -16.64 14.59
C ASN A 151 17.23 -17.82 13.66
N ARG A 152 16.21 -18.39 13.00
CA ARG A 152 16.38 -19.44 12.00
C ARG A 152 17.21 -18.97 10.80
N TRP A 153 17.00 -17.75 10.33
CA TRP A 153 17.77 -17.17 9.22
C TRP A 153 19.18 -16.76 9.68
N ALA A 154 19.31 -16.21 10.88
CA ALA A 154 20.61 -15.89 11.47
C ALA A 154 21.49 -17.14 11.58
N SER A 155 20.93 -18.30 11.98
CA SER A 155 21.66 -19.58 12.07
C SER A 155 22.14 -20.10 10.69
N LYS A 156 21.54 -19.64 9.58
CA LYS A 156 21.98 -19.92 8.21
C LYS A 156 23.05 -18.95 7.72
N GLY A 157 23.50 -18.02 8.55
CA GLY A 157 24.54 -17.04 8.20
C GLY A 157 24.01 -15.75 7.58
N VAL A 158 22.70 -15.51 7.57
CA VAL A 158 22.14 -14.25 7.09
C VAL A 158 22.30 -13.16 8.16
N HIS A 159 22.72 -11.97 7.76
CA HIS A 159 22.85 -10.82 8.66
C HIS A 159 21.46 -10.22 8.94
N ILE A 160 20.67 -10.87 9.78
CA ILE A 160 19.35 -10.44 10.21
C ILE A 160 19.34 -9.99 11.67
N LYS A 161 18.63 -8.90 11.96
CA LYS A 161 18.44 -8.33 13.30
C LYS A 161 16.96 -8.21 13.59
N TYR A 162 16.55 -8.76 14.73
CA TYR A 162 15.20 -8.59 15.25
C TYR A 162 15.20 -7.50 16.31
N GLU A 163 14.35 -6.49 16.11
CA GLU A 163 14.23 -5.31 16.98
C GLU A 163 12.80 -5.17 17.48
N ARG A 164 12.62 -5.47 18.74
CA ARG A 164 11.33 -5.35 19.41
C ARG A 164 11.17 -3.97 20.03
N ARG A 165 9.97 -3.37 19.88
CA ARG A 165 9.58 -2.18 20.59
C ARG A 165 8.42 -2.46 21.55
N ASP A 166 8.45 -1.83 22.74
CA ASP A 166 7.38 -1.93 23.73
C ASP A 166 6.36 -0.78 23.58
N ASN A 167 6.76 0.29 22.94
CA ASN A 167 5.88 1.41 22.63
C ASN A 167 5.70 1.53 21.12
N ARG A 168 4.48 1.82 20.70
CA ARG A 168 4.13 2.02 19.30
C ARG A 168 4.12 3.50 18.91
N SER A 169 4.94 4.32 19.55
CA SER A 169 5.00 5.77 19.30
C SER A 169 5.43 6.05 17.86
N GLY A 170 4.63 6.81 17.13
CA GLY A 170 4.84 7.13 15.72
C GLY A 170 4.56 5.97 14.76
N TYR A 171 3.94 4.88 15.22
CA TYR A 171 3.57 3.72 14.39
C TYR A 171 4.72 3.22 13.52
N LYS A 172 4.44 2.88 12.26
CA LYS A 172 5.42 2.43 11.27
C LYS A 172 6.59 3.43 11.10
N ALA A 173 6.31 4.72 10.98
CA ALA A 173 7.34 5.75 10.85
C ALA A 173 8.25 5.84 12.09
N GLY A 174 7.66 5.64 13.28
CA GLY A 174 8.42 5.56 14.53
C GLY A 174 9.34 4.35 14.58
N ALA A 175 8.87 3.17 14.12
CA ALA A 175 9.67 1.96 14.05
C ALA A 175 10.89 2.15 13.12
N LEU A 176 10.64 2.63 11.90
CA LEU A 176 11.70 2.90 10.93
C LEU A 176 12.74 3.89 11.47
N ARG A 177 12.28 5.00 12.08
CA ARG A 177 13.16 5.99 12.68
C ARG A 177 14.01 5.44 13.82
N ASP A 178 13.43 4.61 14.69
CA ASP A 178 14.14 4.02 15.82
C ASP A 178 15.11 2.92 15.34
N GLY A 179 14.74 2.19 14.29
CA GLY A 179 15.63 1.26 13.58
C GLY A 179 16.89 1.94 13.04
N MET A 180 16.74 3.15 12.49
CA MET A 180 17.87 3.94 11.96
C MET A 180 18.85 4.42 13.03
N LYS A 181 18.49 4.41 14.31
CA LYS A 181 19.38 4.82 15.41
C LYS A 181 20.32 3.72 15.91
N ARG A 182 20.21 2.51 15.35
CA ARG A 182 21.07 1.39 15.74
C ARG A 182 22.48 1.56 15.20
N GLY A 183 23.50 1.32 16.02
CA GLY A 183 24.90 1.55 15.66
C GLY A 183 25.37 0.78 14.41
N TYR A 184 24.81 -0.41 14.14
CA TYR A 184 25.16 -1.17 12.94
C TYR A 184 24.61 -0.55 11.63
N VAL A 185 23.72 0.43 11.71
CA VAL A 185 23.14 1.13 10.55
C VAL A 185 24.04 2.26 10.05
N GLU A 186 24.95 2.78 10.88
CA GLU A 186 25.80 3.92 10.53
C GLU A 186 26.66 3.71 9.28
N HIS A 187 26.93 2.47 8.92
CA HIS A 187 27.74 2.09 7.76
C HIS A 187 26.91 1.70 6.55
N CYS A 188 25.57 1.86 6.60
CA CYS A 188 24.70 1.56 5.48
C CYS A 188 24.56 2.77 4.55
N ASP A 189 24.83 2.54 3.26
CA ASP A 189 24.74 3.56 2.21
C ASP A 189 23.31 3.79 1.76
N TYR A 190 22.50 2.73 1.71
CA TYR A 190 21.13 2.76 1.25
C TYR A 190 20.19 2.02 2.20
N VAL A 191 18.94 2.49 2.25
CA VAL A 191 17.87 1.88 3.03
C VAL A 191 16.75 1.47 2.09
N VAL A 192 16.33 0.23 2.22
CA VAL A 192 15.17 -0.34 1.52
C VAL A 192 14.09 -0.66 2.55
N ILE A 193 12.86 -0.30 2.27
CA ILE A 193 11.72 -0.53 3.15
C ILE A 193 10.72 -1.43 2.44
N PHE A 194 10.44 -2.59 3.01
CA PHE A 194 9.37 -3.47 2.56
C PHE A 194 8.25 -3.51 3.60
N ASP A 195 7.02 -3.50 3.14
CA ASP A 195 5.88 -3.79 4.00
C ASP A 195 5.88 -5.26 4.39
N ALA A 196 5.25 -5.58 5.53
CA ALA A 196 5.27 -6.91 6.10
C ALA A 196 4.60 -8.01 5.24
N ASP A 197 3.84 -7.60 4.24
CA ASP A 197 3.18 -8.46 3.25
C ASP A 197 3.89 -8.49 1.88
N PHE A 198 4.98 -7.75 1.74
CA PHE A 198 5.72 -7.68 0.47
C PHE A 198 6.70 -8.86 0.31
N GLN A 199 6.76 -9.35 -0.92
CA GLN A 199 7.68 -10.40 -1.34
C GLN A 199 8.54 -9.88 -2.50
N PRO A 200 9.70 -9.24 -2.20
CA PRO A 200 10.58 -8.75 -3.25
C PRO A 200 11.15 -9.91 -4.09
N GLU A 201 11.31 -9.67 -5.38
CA GLU A 201 12.05 -10.60 -6.24
C GLU A 201 13.54 -10.62 -5.85
N PRO A 202 14.23 -11.76 -6.03
CA PRO A 202 15.64 -11.90 -5.60
C PRO A 202 16.57 -10.85 -6.21
N ASP A 203 16.31 -10.37 -7.41
CA ASP A 203 17.12 -9.38 -8.12
C ASP A 203 16.71 -7.91 -7.89
N PHE A 204 15.81 -7.66 -6.94
CA PHE A 204 15.28 -6.33 -6.62
C PHE A 204 16.38 -5.28 -6.43
N LEU A 205 17.42 -5.60 -5.65
CA LEU A 205 18.51 -4.66 -5.38
C LEU A 205 19.35 -4.38 -6.62
N TRP A 206 19.57 -5.38 -7.47
CA TRP A 206 20.27 -5.23 -8.74
C TRP A 206 19.55 -4.30 -9.72
N ARG A 207 18.24 -4.24 -9.65
CA ARG A 207 17.43 -3.35 -10.49
C ARG A 207 17.33 -1.94 -9.93
N THR A 208 17.37 -1.75 -8.62
CA THR A 208 17.04 -0.46 -7.97
C THR A 208 18.29 0.32 -7.53
N VAL A 209 19.24 -0.30 -6.87
CA VAL A 209 20.43 0.36 -6.32
C VAL A 209 21.27 1.07 -7.39
N PRO A 210 21.48 0.52 -8.60
CA PRO A 210 22.25 1.21 -9.63
C PRO A 210 21.71 2.59 -10.03
N PHE A 211 20.39 2.79 -9.95
CA PHE A 211 19.83 4.12 -10.20
C PHE A 211 20.27 5.15 -9.19
N LEU A 212 20.34 4.78 -7.91
CA LEU A 212 20.78 5.68 -6.84
C LEU A 212 22.28 5.98 -6.95
N ILE A 213 23.08 4.98 -7.34
CA ILE A 213 24.53 5.15 -7.53
C ILE A 213 24.82 6.14 -8.68
N HIS A 214 24.15 5.95 -9.82
CA HIS A 214 24.45 6.74 -11.02
C HIS A 214 23.73 8.08 -11.12
N ASN A 215 22.79 8.36 -10.22
CA ASN A 215 22.03 9.60 -10.18
C ASN A 215 22.00 10.17 -8.75
N PRO A 216 23.05 10.84 -8.31
CA PRO A 216 23.16 11.35 -6.91
C PRO A 216 22.07 12.38 -6.54
N ASP A 217 21.38 12.93 -7.53
CA ASP A 217 20.23 13.81 -7.30
C ASP A 217 18.94 13.06 -6.97
N LEU A 218 18.92 11.71 -7.11
CA LEU A 218 17.78 10.88 -6.73
C LEU A 218 17.82 10.59 -5.24
N ALA A 219 16.76 10.98 -4.54
CA ALA A 219 16.60 10.66 -3.12
C ALA A 219 15.90 9.32 -2.88
N LEU A 220 15.10 8.85 -3.84
CA LEU A 220 14.26 7.67 -3.70
C LEU A 220 14.02 7.00 -5.05
N VAL A 221 14.02 5.68 -5.05
CA VAL A 221 13.57 4.80 -6.13
C VAL A 221 12.41 3.97 -5.60
N GLN A 222 11.25 4.07 -6.23
CA GLN A 222 10.07 3.29 -5.88
C GLN A 222 9.84 2.20 -6.91
N ALA A 223 9.71 0.96 -6.47
CA ALA A 223 9.34 -0.15 -7.33
C ALA A 223 7.83 -0.27 -7.46
N ARG A 224 7.38 -0.72 -8.63
CA ARG A 224 6.00 -1.10 -8.86
C ARG A 224 5.74 -2.48 -8.25
N TRP A 225 4.67 -2.60 -7.50
CA TRP A 225 4.23 -3.88 -6.92
C TRP A 225 2.98 -4.42 -7.62
N LYS A 226 2.75 -5.71 -7.50
CA LYS A 226 1.62 -6.43 -8.10
C LYS A 226 0.97 -7.32 -7.05
N PHE A 227 -0.32 -7.58 -7.21
CA PHE A 227 -1.01 -8.57 -6.41
C PHE A 227 -0.61 -9.98 -6.83
N VAL A 228 -0.21 -10.82 -5.87
CA VAL A 228 0.13 -12.24 -6.12
C VAL A 228 -1.12 -13.05 -6.47
N ASN A 229 -2.26 -12.66 -5.93
CA ASN A 229 -3.55 -13.33 -6.05
C ASN A 229 -4.55 -12.63 -6.99
N SER A 230 -4.06 -11.90 -7.98
CA SER A 230 -4.90 -11.11 -8.90
C SER A 230 -5.97 -11.93 -9.63
N ASP A 231 -5.70 -13.22 -9.89
CA ASP A 231 -6.58 -14.11 -10.63
C ASP A 231 -7.58 -14.93 -9.78
N GLU A 232 -7.53 -14.80 -8.45
CA GLU A 232 -8.36 -15.64 -7.56
C GLU A 232 -9.86 -15.33 -7.65
N CYS A 233 -10.22 -14.04 -7.74
CA CYS A 233 -11.62 -13.64 -7.84
C CYS A 233 -11.81 -12.30 -8.56
N LEU A 234 -13.08 -11.95 -8.85
CA LEU A 234 -13.41 -10.69 -9.51
C LEU A 234 -12.92 -9.47 -8.70
N MET A 235 -12.98 -9.54 -7.37
CA MET A 235 -12.59 -8.43 -6.49
C MET A 235 -11.10 -8.16 -6.56
N THR A 236 -10.25 -9.20 -6.53
CA THR A 236 -8.80 -9.08 -6.66
C THR A 236 -8.39 -8.54 -8.02
N ARG A 237 -9.10 -8.95 -9.10
CA ARG A 237 -8.88 -8.40 -10.45
C ARG A 237 -9.24 -6.91 -10.54
N ILE A 238 -10.32 -6.48 -9.90
CA ILE A 238 -10.70 -5.06 -9.85
C ILE A 238 -9.64 -4.25 -9.08
N GLN A 239 -9.10 -4.80 -7.99
CA GLN A 239 -8.03 -4.17 -7.21
C GLN A 239 -6.75 -4.05 -8.03
N GLU A 240 -6.36 -5.10 -8.75
CA GLU A 240 -5.20 -5.06 -9.65
C GLU A 240 -5.38 -4.01 -10.77
N MET A 241 -6.55 -3.99 -11.42
CA MET A 241 -6.84 -2.97 -12.44
C MET A 241 -6.77 -1.55 -11.88
N SER A 242 -7.24 -1.33 -10.66
CA SER A 242 -7.16 -0.04 -9.97
C SER A 242 -5.71 0.35 -9.70
N LEU A 243 -4.90 -0.61 -9.26
CA LEU A 243 -3.47 -0.41 -9.01
C LEU A 243 -2.71 -0.12 -10.30
N ASP A 244 -2.98 -0.87 -11.36
CA ASP A 244 -2.39 -0.65 -12.68
C ASP A 244 -2.74 0.73 -13.23
N TYR A 245 -3.98 1.16 -13.03
CA TYR A 245 -4.40 2.52 -13.37
C TYR A 245 -3.62 3.57 -12.57
N HIS A 246 -3.45 3.36 -11.27
CA HIS A 246 -2.66 4.24 -10.41
C HIS A 246 -1.22 4.39 -10.93
N PHE A 247 -0.52 3.29 -11.20
CA PHE A 247 0.86 3.32 -11.69
C PHE A 247 0.98 3.83 -13.13
N ALA A 248 0.08 3.42 -14.02
CA ALA A 248 0.18 3.75 -15.44
C ALA A 248 -0.38 5.13 -15.80
N VAL A 249 -1.26 5.68 -14.98
CA VAL A 249 -1.99 6.93 -15.27
C VAL A 249 -1.69 8.00 -14.24
N GLU A 250 -2.02 7.77 -12.97
CA GLU A 250 -1.94 8.81 -11.95
C GLU A 250 -0.50 9.20 -11.65
N GLN A 251 0.41 8.23 -11.54
CA GLN A 251 1.83 8.51 -11.31
C GLN A 251 2.49 9.14 -12.54
N GLU A 252 2.15 8.69 -13.75
CA GLU A 252 2.71 9.28 -14.97
C GLU A 252 2.28 10.75 -15.11
N VAL A 253 1.01 11.06 -14.83
CA VAL A 253 0.50 12.44 -14.79
C VAL A 253 1.17 13.24 -13.67
N GLY A 254 1.28 12.68 -12.46
CA GLY A 254 1.96 13.30 -11.33
C GLY A 254 3.42 13.61 -11.62
N SER A 255 4.14 12.68 -12.25
CA SER A 255 5.54 12.86 -12.67
C SER A 255 5.68 13.95 -13.73
N PHE A 256 4.73 14.05 -14.67
CA PHE A 256 4.70 15.13 -15.66
C PHE A 256 4.54 16.50 -14.99
N TYR A 257 3.62 16.63 -14.04
CA TYR A 257 3.44 17.88 -13.29
C TYR A 257 4.67 18.26 -12.49
N THR A 258 5.23 17.33 -11.74
CA THR A 258 6.43 17.56 -10.93
C THR A 258 7.60 17.98 -11.83
N CYS A 259 7.71 17.38 -13.01
CA CYS A 259 8.76 17.71 -13.97
C CYS A 259 8.48 19.04 -14.70
N PHE A 260 7.22 19.40 -14.96
CA PHE A 260 6.82 20.64 -15.65
C PHE A 260 6.83 21.85 -14.71
N LEU A 261 6.31 21.70 -13.49
CA LEU A 261 6.35 22.74 -12.45
C LEU A 261 7.76 22.95 -11.87
N ARG A 262 8.68 22.01 -12.09
CA ARG A 262 10.06 22.07 -11.63
C ARG A 262 10.97 23.01 -12.41
N ILE A 263 10.48 23.74 -13.36
CA ILE A 263 11.21 24.90 -13.90
C ILE A 263 11.46 25.93 -12.79
N GLN A 264 10.79 25.83 -11.64
CA GLN A 264 10.85 26.84 -10.59
C GLN A 264 11.19 26.35 -9.16
N TRP A 265 11.21 25.03 -8.83
CA TRP A 265 11.53 24.56 -7.46
C TRP A 265 12.30 23.24 -7.43
N ASP A 266 13.55 23.37 -7.03
CA ASP A 266 14.61 22.50 -6.49
C ASP A 266 14.43 20.95 -6.39
N ARG A 267 15.33 20.27 -7.13
CA ARG A 267 16.17 19.06 -6.91
C ARG A 267 15.66 17.79 -6.20
N ARG A 268 14.40 17.40 -6.15
CA ARG A 268 13.99 16.09 -5.62
C ARG A 268 12.90 15.45 -6.47
N CYS A 269 13.26 14.73 -7.53
CA CYS A 269 12.33 13.90 -8.27
C CYS A 269 12.26 12.52 -7.67
N LEU A 270 11.05 12.09 -7.32
CA LEU A 270 10.67 10.69 -7.25
C LEU A 270 10.78 10.11 -8.65
N ALA A 271 11.65 9.14 -8.84
CA ALA A 271 11.72 8.39 -10.09
C ALA A 271 10.92 7.11 -9.91
N ASP A 272 9.77 7.05 -10.53
CA ASP A 272 9.04 5.79 -10.69
C ASP A 272 9.75 4.98 -11.76
N ILE A 273 10.43 3.94 -11.35
CA ILE A 273 11.04 2.99 -12.26
C ILE A 273 10.03 1.88 -12.47
N CYS A 274 9.24 2.02 -13.53
CA CYS A 274 8.42 0.93 -14.00
C CYS A 274 9.33 -0.21 -14.46
N SER A 275 9.14 -1.40 -13.86
CA SER A 275 9.73 -2.65 -14.31
C SER A 275 9.50 -2.85 -15.81
N GLN A 276 10.57 -3.14 -16.52
CA GLN A 276 10.49 -3.83 -17.80
C GLN A 276 10.11 -5.29 -17.56
#